data_8cb72110037ffaf42781cbd19d8ff101
#
_entry.id   8cb72110037ffaf42781cbd19d8ff101
#
_cell.length_a   1.000
_cell.length_b   1.000
_cell.length_c   1.000
_cell.angle_alpha   90.00
_cell.angle_beta   90.00
_cell.angle_gamma   90.00
#
_symmetry.space_group_name_H-M   'P 1'
#
loop_
_entity.id
_entity.type
_entity.pdbx_description
1 polymer ?
#
loop_
_entity_poly.entity_id
_entity_poly.type
_entity_poly.pdbx_seq_one_letter_code
_entity_poly.pdbx_strand_id
1 'polypeptide(L)'
;YTTLFRSEDEQLFGKDRTTINRHISNIFKEGELDESLVCAKNAHTKNYGRRSGFTQVKEITLYNLDVIISVGYRVKSVQGTRFRQWATSVLKQYLIKGYVVNQQIKLDRYNELKDVVRLMSRSIVLQNKVTTDEYSGLLNSNIRQIYQTFSA
;
A
#
# COMPACT_ATOMS: atom_id res chain seq x y z
N TYR A 1 -3.89 0.34 8.25
CA TYR A 1 -3.73 1.78 7.92
C TYR A 1 -4.41 2.02 6.60
N THR A 2 -5.58 2.66 6.64
CA THR A 2 -6.40 2.89 5.45
C THR A 2 -5.98 4.24 4.86
N THR A 3 -5.27 4.22 3.76
CA THR A 3 -5.03 5.42 2.98
C THR A 3 -6.34 5.78 2.29
N LEU A 4 -6.89 6.95 2.61
CA LEU A 4 -8.15 7.41 2.05
C LEU A 4 -7.88 8.30 0.83
N PHE A 5 -8.60 8.04 -0.25
CA PHE A 5 -8.50 8.78 -1.51
C PHE A 5 -9.79 9.53 -1.80
N ARG A 6 -9.68 10.63 -2.54
CA ARG A 6 -10.82 11.40 -3.03
C ARG A 6 -11.22 10.95 -4.44
N SER A 7 -12.48 11.04 -4.76
CA SER A 7 -12.94 10.86 -6.15
C SER A 7 -12.39 11.93 -7.12
N GLU A 8 -11.76 12.97 -6.56
CA GLU A 8 -11.14 14.08 -7.31
C GLU A 8 -9.75 13.74 -7.87
N ASP A 9 -9.19 12.56 -7.53
CA ASP A 9 -7.91 12.10 -8.06
C ASP A 9 -8.06 11.62 -9.53
N GLU A 10 -8.57 12.52 -10.38
CA GLU A 10 -8.74 12.33 -11.83
C GLU A 10 -7.43 11.91 -12.52
N GLN A 11 -6.31 12.35 -11.95
CA GLN A 11 -4.98 12.07 -12.48
C GLN A 11 -4.61 10.58 -12.38
N LEU A 12 -5.14 9.87 -11.39
CA LEU A 12 -4.78 8.46 -11.14
C LEU A 12 -5.19 7.56 -12.32
N PHE A 13 -6.37 7.77 -12.86
CA PHE A 13 -6.91 6.95 -13.95
C PHE A 13 -7.07 7.68 -15.27
N GLY A 14 -6.76 8.99 -15.34
CA GLY A 14 -6.89 9.80 -16.55
C GLY A 14 -8.32 9.86 -17.09
N LYS A 15 -9.29 9.90 -16.19
CA LYS A 15 -10.72 10.02 -16.49
C LYS A 15 -11.34 11.10 -15.63
N ASP A 16 -12.38 11.75 -16.18
CA ASP A 16 -13.16 12.75 -15.48
C ASP A 16 -13.87 12.17 -14.22
N ARG A 17 -14.12 13.04 -13.27
CA ARG A 17 -14.78 12.72 -12.00
C ARG A 17 -16.13 12.02 -12.18
N THR A 18 -16.90 12.41 -13.17
CA THR A 18 -18.23 11.84 -13.43
C THR A 18 -18.14 10.36 -13.80
N THR A 19 -17.15 10.03 -14.65
CA THR A 19 -16.87 8.64 -15.04
C THR A 19 -16.40 7.81 -13.85
N ILE A 20 -15.50 8.35 -13.02
CA ILE A 20 -15.02 7.65 -11.80
C ILE A 20 -16.18 7.41 -10.83
N ASN A 21 -17.00 8.43 -10.54
CA ASN A 21 -18.15 8.30 -9.65
C ASN A 21 -19.17 7.28 -10.15
N ARG A 22 -19.38 7.18 -11.48
CA ARG A 22 -20.23 6.16 -12.07
C ARG A 22 -19.70 4.75 -11.83
N HIS A 23 -18.38 4.54 -11.95
CA HIS A 23 -17.77 3.25 -11.62
C HIS A 23 -17.92 2.92 -10.14
N ILE A 24 -17.68 3.87 -9.24
CA ILE A 24 -17.87 3.70 -7.79
C ILE A 24 -19.31 3.33 -7.46
N SER A 25 -20.30 4.07 -8.02
CA SER A 25 -21.72 3.76 -7.82
C SER A 25 -22.09 2.35 -8.31
N ASN A 26 -21.50 1.89 -9.41
CA ASN A 26 -21.74 0.55 -9.92
C ASN A 26 -21.13 -0.54 -9.02
N ILE A 27 -19.95 -0.31 -8.44
CA ILE A 27 -19.31 -1.21 -7.49
C ILE A 27 -20.25 -1.49 -6.30
N PHE A 28 -20.84 -0.45 -5.74
CA PHE A 28 -21.78 -0.58 -4.62
C PHE A 28 -23.10 -1.22 -5.04
N LYS A 29 -23.66 -0.83 -6.19
CA LYS A 29 -24.91 -1.42 -6.71
C LYS A 29 -24.80 -2.90 -7.02
N GLU A 30 -23.64 -3.34 -7.50
CA GLU A 30 -23.37 -4.74 -7.83
C GLU A 30 -22.99 -5.56 -6.58
N GLY A 31 -22.84 -4.92 -5.41
CA GLY A 31 -22.49 -5.57 -4.15
C GLY A 31 -21.05 -6.07 -4.11
N GLU A 32 -20.16 -5.54 -4.96
CA GLU A 32 -18.74 -5.90 -4.94
C GLU A 32 -18.07 -5.42 -3.65
N LEU A 33 -18.45 -4.22 -3.17
CA LEU A 33 -17.97 -3.64 -1.92
C LEU A 33 -19.15 -3.06 -1.12
N ASP A 34 -19.04 -3.11 0.21
CA ASP A 34 -19.98 -2.46 1.12
C ASP A 34 -19.55 -1.00 1.36
N GLU A 35 -20.40 -0.04 0.97
CA GLU A 35 -20.14 1.39 1.11
C GLU A 35 -19.82 1.78 2.56
N SER A 36 -20.48 1.16 3.55
CA SER A 36 -20.28 1.47 4.97
C SER A 36 -18.89 1.12 5.49
N LEU A 37 -18.21 0.15 4.86
CA LEU A 37 -16.88 -0.33 5.26
C LEU A 37 -15.74 0.38 4.53
N VAL A 38 -16.01 0.90 3.33
CA VAL A 38 -14.95 1.40 2.44
C VAL A 38 -14.98 2.91 2.23
N CYS A 39 -16.01 3.60 2.77
CA CYS A 39 -16.17 5.05 2.64
C CYS A 39 -16.09 5.74 3.99
N ALA A 40 -15.47 6.91 4.00
CA ALA A 40 -15.50 7.83 5.13
C ALA A 40 -15.93 9.22 4.66
N LYS A 41 -16.86 9.84 5.39
CA LYS A 41 -17.28 11.21 5.14
C LYS A 41 -16.44 12.16 5.97
N ASN A 42 -15.85 13.15 5.31
CA ASN A 42 -15.08 14.20 5.99
C ASN A 42 -15.64 15.58 5.62
N ALA A 43 -15.90 16.40 6.64
CA ALA A 43 -16.35 17.76 6.46
C ALA A 43 -15.13 18.65 6.21
N HIS A 44 -15.06 19.26 5.02
CA HIS A 44 -14.01 20.23 4.69
C HIS A 44 -14.60 21.65 4.67
N THR A 45 -14.07 22.47 5.53
CA THR A 45 -14.47 23.88 5.62
C THR A 45 -13.61 24.71 4.67
N LYS A 46 -14.23 25.33 3.67
CA LYS A 46 -13.55 26.23 2.76
C LYS A 46 -14.07 27.66 2.95
N ASN A 47 -13.14 28.58 3.19
CA ASN A 47 -13.49 29.99 3.24
C ASN A 47 -13.81 30.47 1.82
N TYR A 48 -15.01 30.99 1.63
CA TYR A 48 -15.48 31.45 0.33
C TYR A 48 -15.53 32.98 0.30
N GLY A 49 -14.72 33.56 -0.60
CA GLY A 49 -14.82 34.95 -0.98
C GLY A 49 -13.87 35.92 -0.24
N ARG A 50 -13.70 37.12 -0.86
CA ARG A 50 -12.89 38.25 -0.40
C ARG A 50 -13.46 38.93 0.85
N ARG A 51 -14.64 38.53 1.30
CA ARG A 51 -15.28 39.05 2.53
C ARG A 51 -15.16 37.98 3.63
N SER A 52 -14.46 38.37 4.68
CA SER A 52 -14.31 37.65 5.92
C SER A 52 -15.67 37.29 6.51
N GLY A 53 -16.00 36.01 6.66
CA GLY A 53 -17.16 35.56 7.42
C GLY A 53 -18.06 34.48 6.80
N PHE A 54 -17.94 34.14 5.51
CA PHE A 54 -18.72 33.06 4.93
C PHE A 54 -17.89 31.79 4.80
N THR A 55 -18.15 30.83 5.64
CA THR A 55 -17.61 29.48 5.61
C THR A 55 -18.60 28.54 4.98
N GLN A 56 -18.23 27.88 3.89
CA GLN A 56 -19.02 26.78 3.32
C GLN A 56 -18.42 25.47 3.79
N VAL A 57 -19.22 24.66 4.49
CA VAL A 57 -18.87 23.29 4.84
C VAL A 57 -19.23 22.39 3.67
N LYS A 58 -18.22 21.80 3.03
CA LYS A 58 -18.41 20.83 1.96
C LYS A 58 -18.08 19.44 2.49
N GLU A 59 -19.06 18.56 2.42
CA GLU A 59 -18.85 17.15 2.74
C GLU A 59 -18.10 16.46 1.58
N ILE A 60 -17.00 15.79 1.89
CA ILE A 60 -16.17 15.07 0.93
C ILE A 60 -16.18 13.59 1.34
N THR A 61 -16.53 12.73 0.40
CA THR A 61 -16.41 11.29 0.59
C THR A 61 -14.99 10.85 0.24
N LEU A 62 -14.37 10.14 1.15
CA LEU A 62 -13.07 9.50 1.02
C LEU A 62 -13.28 8.00 0.85
N TYR A 63 -12.48 7.38 0.00
CA TYR A 63 -12.55 5.97 -0.33
C TYR A 63 -11.26 5.26 0.08
N ASN A 64 -11.38 4.01 0.53
CA ASN A 64 -10.23 3.18 0.85
C ASN A 64 -9.58 2.59 -0.41
N LEU A 65 -8.48 1.84 -0.22
CA LEU A 65 -7.72 1.22 -1.31
C LEU A 65 -8.55 0.20 -2.12
N ASP A 66 -9.51 -0.49 -1.49
CA ASP A 66 -10.32 -1.50 -2.18
C ASP A 66 -11.16 -0.87 -3.30
N VAL A 67 -11.77 0.30 -3.03
CA VAL A 67 -12.52 1.06 -4.05
C VAL A 67 -11.61 1.46 -5.22
N ILE A 68 -10.37 1.88 -4.94
CA ILE A 68 -9.41 2.27 -5.97
C ILE A 68 -9.01 1.08 -6.84
N ILE A 69 -8.76 -0.07 -6.23
CA ILE A 69 -8.45 -1.30 -6.95
C ILE A 69 -9.63 -1.68 -7.87
N SER A 70 -10.85 -1.71 -7.34
CA SER A 70 -12.06 -2.05 -8.10
C SER A 70 -12.30 -1.09 -9.27
N VAL A 71 -12.13 0.22 -9.06
CA VAL A 71 -12.20 1.23 -10.13
C VAL A 71 -11.10 0.97 -11.17
N GLY A 72 -9.88 0.69 -10.76
CA GLY A 72 -8.74 0.42 -11.64
C GLY A 72 -8.98 -0.76 -12.59
N TYR A 73 -9.69 -1.78 -12.13
CA TYR A 73 -10.08 -2.90 -12.98
C TYR A 73 -11.20 -2.56 -13.97
N ARG A 74 -12.07 -1.63 -13.64
CA ARG A 74 -13.25 -1.27 -14.46
C ARG A 74 -13.00 -0.15 -15.45
N VAL A 75 -12.08 0.77 -15.14
CA VAL A 75 -11.88 1.98 -15.94
C VAL A 75 -11.19 1.65 -17.28
N LYS A 76 -11.81 2.14 -18.38
CA LYS A 76 -11.25 2.02 -19.74
C LYS A 76 -10.38 3.24 -20.05
N SER A 77 -9.11 3.19 -19.63
CA SER A 77 -8.10 4.22 -19.92
C SER A 77 -6.71 3.59 -20.07
N VAL A 78 -5.76 4.35 -20.57
CA VAL A 78 -4.35 3.93 -20.67
C VAL A 78 -3.78 3.65 -19.29
N GLN A 79 -4.06 4.52 -18.32
CA GLN A 79 -3.65 4.35 -16.91
C GLN A 79 -4.27 3.11 -16.29
N GLY A 80 -5.57 2.88 -16.51
CA GLY A 80 -6.26 1.66 -16.04
C GLY A 80 -5.66 0.39 -16.68
N THR A 81 -5.25 0.46 -17.93
CA THR A 81 -4.56 -0.67 -18.57
C THR A 81 -3.20 -0.93 -17.95
N ARG A 82 -2.40 0.11 -17.71
CA ARG A 82 -1.11 0.00 -17.01
C ARG A 82 -1.27 -0.54 -15.59
N PHE A 83 -2.29 -0.07 -14.87
CA PHE A 83 -2.62 -0.59 -13.54
C PHE A 83 -2.92 -2.09 -13.57
N ARG A 84 -3.78 -2.57 -14.50
CA ARG A 84 -4.10 -3.99 -14.63
C ARG A 84 -2.89 -4.84 -15.00
N GLN A 85 -2.02 -4.36 -15.88
CA GLN A 85 -0.78 -5.05 -16.24
C GLN A 85 0.14 -5.19 -15.04
N TRP A 86 0.32 -4.11 -14.28
CA TRP A 86 1.09 -4.12 -13.05
C TRP A 86 0.48 -5.07 -12.00
N ALA A 87 -0.82 -4.96 -11.71
CA ALA A 87 -1.50 -5.81 -10.75
C ALA A 87 -1.43 -7.30 -11.13
N THR A 88 -1.60 -7.62 -12.43
CA THR A 88 -1.43 -8.99 -12.93
C THR A 88 0.00 -9.50 -12.74
N SER A 89 1.01 -8.64 -12.97
CA SER A 89 2.41 -8.99 -12.74
C SER A 89 2.67 -9.32 -11.26
N VAL A 90 2.18 -8.48 -10.36
CA VAL A 90 2.28 -8.68 -8.90
C VAL A 90 1.61 -9.99 -8.48
N LEU A 91 0.37 -10.23 -8.95
CA LEU A 91 -0.37 -11.45 -8.64
C LEU A 91 0.33 -12.71 -9.16
N LYS A 92 0.86 -12.67 -10.39
CA LYS A 92 1.65 -13.78 -10.94
C LYS A 92 2.89 -14.07 -10.10
N GLN A 93 3.62 -13.04 -9.69
CA GLN A 93 4.79 -13.22 -8.83
C GLN A 93 4.41 -13.85 -7.50
N TYR A 94 3.31 -13.40 -6.90
CA TYR A 94 2.81 -13.97 -5.65
C TYR A 94 2.42 -15.44 -5.80
N LEU A 95 1.68 -15.80 -6.85
CA LEU A 95 1.25 -17.18 -7.10
C LEU A 95 2.43 -18.14 -7.39
N ILE A 96 3.46 -17.65 -8.08
CA ILE A 96 4.62 -18.47 -8.44
C ILE A 96 5.61 -18.60 -7.28
N LYS A 97 5.89 -17.48 -6.59
CA LYS A 97 6.95 -17.40 -5.57
C LYS A 97 6.43 -17.51 -4.14
N GLY A 98 5.11 -17.37 -3.91
CA GLY A 98 4.50 -17.30 -2.58
C GLY A 98 4.66 -15.95 -1.87
N TYR A 99 5.38 -14.99 -2.45
CA TYR A 99 5.57 -13.64 -1.90
C TYR A 99 5.82 -12.60 -2.99
N VAL A 100 5.57 -11.33 -2.64
CA VAL A 100 5.90 -10.17 -3.48
C VAL A 100 6.66 -9.15 -2.63
N VAL A 101 7.79 -8.66 -3.14
CA VAL A 101 8.62 -7.66 -2.47
C VAL A 101 8.54 -6.34 -3.23
N ASN A 102 8.21 -5.27 -2.51
CA ASN A 102 8.30 -3.93 -3.06
C ASN A 102 9.78 -3.52 -3.18
N GLN A 103 10.29 -3.48 -4.42
CA GLN A 103 11.71 -3.21 -4.68
C GLN A 103 12.14 -1.79 -4.27
N GLN A 104 11.24 -0.82 -4.22
CA GLN A 104 11.56 0.54 -3.76
C GLN A 104 11.81 0.61 -2.24
N ILE A 105 11.17 -0.26 -1.46
CA ILE A 105 11.38 -0.33 -0.02
C ILE A 105 12.68 -1.11 0.31
N LYS A 106 13.22 -1.87 -0.65
CA LYS A 106 14.38 -2.75 -0.45
C LYS A 106 15.66 -2.03 0.01
N LEU A 107 15.98 -0.87 -0.53
CA LEU A 107 17.28 -0.25 -0.27
C LEU A 107 17.37 0.39 1.12
N ASP A 108 16.35 1.12 1.52
CA ASP A 108 16.38 1.82 2.81
C ASP A 108 16.23 0.85 3.99
N ARG A 109 15.25 -0.07 3.91
CA ARG A 109 15.04 -1.08 4.96
C ARG A 109 16.09 -2.19 4.99
N TYR A 110 16.75 -2.48 3.87
CA TYR A 110 17.84 -3.46 3.85
C TYR A 110 19.01 -2.99 4.71
N ASN A 111 19.37 -1.72 4.63
CA ASN A 111 20.44 -1.16 5.45
C ASN A 111 20.06 -1.14 6.94
N GLU A 112 18.81 -0.76 7.27
CA GLU A 112 18.29 -0.81 8.64
C GLU A 112 18.30 -2.25 9.19
N LEU A 113 17.81 -3.22 8.42
CA LEU A 113 17.79 -4.63 8.82
C LEU A 113 19.23 -5.17 9.01
N LYS A 114 20.14 -4.82 8.11
CA LYS A 114 21.56 -5.17 8.21
C LYS A 114 22.20 -4.61 9.47
N ASP A 115 21.89 -3.38 9.84
CA ASP A 115 22.39 -2.74 11.06
C ASP A 115 21.80 -3.37 12.32
N VAL A 116 20.51 -3.70 12.32
CA VAL A 116 19.85 -4.43 13.43
C VAL A 116 20.46 -5.82 13.61
N VAL A 117 20.64 -6.58 12.52
CA VAL A 117 21.30 -7.90 12.56
C VAL A 117 22.73 -7.79 13.07
N ARG A 118 23.46 -6.75 12.66
CA ARG A 118 24.83 -6.48 13.11
C ARG A 118 24.90 -6.12 14.59
N LEU A 119 23.93 -5.35 15.10
CA LEU A 119 23.80 -5.03 16.51
C LEU A 119 23.46 -6.27 17.34
N MET A 120 22.48 -7.08 16.89
CA MET A 120 22.13 -8.35 17.53
C MET A 120 23.32 -9.31 17.59
N SER A 121 24.04 -9.46 16.49
CA SER A 121 25.26 -10.31 16.44
C SER A 121 26.32 -9.84 17.43
N ARG A 122 26.53 -8.52 17.57
CA ARG A 122 27.45 -7.95 18.57
C ARG A 122 26.97 -8.17 20.00
N SER A 123 25.68 -8.04 20.26
CA SER A 123 25.11 -8.29 21.60
C SER A 123 25.27 -9.75 22.01
N ILE A 124 25.09 -10.70 21.10
CA ILE A 124 25.26 -12.14 21.35
C ILE A 124 26.72 -12.46 21.63
N VAL A 125 27.66 -11.85 20.87
CA VAL A 125 29.10 -12.02 21.10
C VAL A 125 29.54 -11.42 22.44
N LEU A 126 28.95 -10.33 22.88
CA LEU A 126 29.24 -9.67 24.15
C LEU A 126 28.61 -10.40 25.36
N GLN A 127 27.50 -11.09 25.16
CA GLN A 127 26.84 -11.93 26.19
C GLN A 127 27.49 -13.34 26.35
N ASN A 128 28.68 -13.55 25.94
CA ASN A 128 29.45 -14.80 25.83
C ASN A 128 29.53 -15.64 27.13
N LYS A 129 28.38 -15.97 27.70
CA LYS A 129 28.22 -16.90 28.84
C LYS A 129 27.21 -18.04 28.58
N VAL A 130 26.71 -18.20 27.36
CA VAL A 130 25.81 -19.31 27.02
C VAL A 130 26.39 -20.05 25.83
N THR A 131 26.60 -21.34 26.00
CA THR A 131 27.18 -22.30 25.06
C THR A 131 26.58 -22.23 23.66
N THR A 132 27.42 -21.92 22.71
CA THR A 132 27.17 -21.04 21.59
C THR A 132 27.07 -21.73 20.25
N ASP A 133 27.26 -23.03 20.14
CA ASP A 133 27.39 -23.69 18.84
C ASP A 133 26.03 -23.95 18.15
N GLU A 134 24.98 -24.26 18.91
CA GLU A 134 23.64 -24.46 18.31
C GLU A 134 22.97 -23.15 17.93
N TYR A 135 23.11 -22.10 18.73
CA TYR A 135 22.52 -20.79 18.43
C TYR A 135 23.21 -20.05 17.27
N SER A 136 24.52 -20.20 17.13
CA SER A 136 25.25 -19.62 16.00
C SER A 136 24.94 -20.34 14.69
N GLY A 137 24.68 -21.64 14.72
CA GLY A 137 24.24 -22.41 13.57
C GLY A 137 22.84 -22.00 13.09
N LEU A 138 21.90 -21.86 14.02
CA LEU A 138 20.52 -21.41 13.72
C LEU A 138 20.49 -19.95 13.24
N LEU A 139 21.28 -19.06 13.85
CA LEU A 139 21.34 -17.66 13.45
C LEU A 139 21.96 -17.52 12.05
N ASN A 140 23.05 -18.24 11.75
CA ASN A 140 23.68 -18.23 10.44
C ASN A 140 22.80 -18.85 9.35
N SER A 141 22.03 -19.90 9.66
CA SER A 141 21.07 -20.47 8.71
C SER A 141 19.91 -19.51 8.41
N ASN A 142 19.35 -18.87 9.43
CA ASN A 142 18.28 -17.89 9.28
C ASN A 142 18.75 -16.62 8.55
N ILE A 143 19.95 -16.13 8.86
CA ILE A 143 20.55 -15.00 8.15
C ILE A 143 20.82 -15.37 6.69
N ARG A 144 21.32 -16.55 6.40
CA ARG A 144 21.56 -17.04 5.04
C ARG A 144 20.26 -17.16 4.25
N GLN A 145 19.18 -17.64 4.88
CA GLN A 145 17.87 -17.76 4.28
C GLN A 145 17.27 -16.37 3.98
N ILE A 146 17.42 -15.41 4.89
CA ILE A 146 17.05 -14.02 4.68
C ILE A 146 17.84 -13.42 3.51
N TYR A 147 19.16 -13.59 3.46
CA TYR A 147 19.98 -13.10 2.35
C TYR A 147 19.60 -13.72 1.00
N GLN A 148 19.31 -15.01 0.95
CA GLN A 148 18.85 -15.67 -0.28
C GLN A 148 17.47 -15.18 -0.74
N THR A 149 16.59 -14.87 0.20
CA THR A 149 15.26 -14.33 -0.09
C THR A 149 15.31 -12.89 -0.64
N PHE A 150 16.32 -12.10 -0.24
CA PHE A 150 16.51 -10.72 -0.67
C PHE A 150 17.46 -10.55 -1.86
N SER A 151 18.22 -11.57 -2.25
CA SER A 151 19.21 -11.51 -3.35
C SER A 151 18.73 -12.19 -4.64
N ALA A 152 17.55 -12.82 -4.64
CA ALA A 152 16.84 -13.38 -5.79
C ALA A 152 15.73 -12.45 -6.27
#